data_408a3e614babbee06e12f2747b4a70ce
#
_entry.id   408a3e614babbee06e12f2747b4a70ce
#
_cell.length_a   1.000
_cell.length_b   1.000
_cell.length_c   1.000
_cell.angle_alpha   90.00
_cell.angle_beta   90.00
_cell.angle_gamma   90.00
#
_symmetry.space_group_name_H-M   'P 1'
#
loop_
_entity.id
_entity.type
_entity.pdbx_description
1 polymer ?
#
loop_
_entity_poly.entity_id
_entity_poly.type
_entity_poly.pdbx_seq_one_letter_code
_entity_poly.pdbx_strand_id
1 'polypeptide(L)'
;MSDPGYDWRVVVAPARGTVTPAGVAEGTRLPAGTPLGSIRSRRAEVDVSAAYDGVLAEWLVQDGDLVDAGDPLARLYPEVSE
;
A
#
# COMPACT_ATOMS: atom_id res chain seq x y z
N MET A 1 11.48 -12.67 -20.35
CA MET A 1 12.15 -13.34 -19.26
C MET A 1 11.91 -12.60 -17.96
N SER A 2 11.44 -13.32 -16.98
CA SER A 2 11.18 -12.66 -15.73
C SER A 2 12.45 -12.53 -14.92
N ASP A 3 12.53 -11.46 -14.21
CA ASP A 3 13.65 -11.21 -13.35
C ASP A 3 13.27 -11.66 -11.94
N PRO A 4 13.94 -12.65 -11.41
CA PRO A 4 13.53 -13.20 -10.13
C PRO A 4 13.69 -12.22 -8.98
N GLY A 5 14.43 -11.13 -9.18
CA GLY A 5 14.59 -10.16 -8.13
C GLY A 5 13.50 -9.12 -8.06
N TYR A 6 12.57 -9.13 -9.00
CA TYR A 6 11.61 -8.03 -9.10
C TYR A 6 10.19 -8.50 -9.07
N ASP A 7 9.85 -9.13 -7.98
CA ASP A 7 8.49 -9.55 -7.76
C ASP A 7 7.78 -8.45 -6.96
N TRP A 8 7.40 -7.41 -7.67
CA TRP A 8 6.73 -6.28 -7.06
C TRP A 8 5.37 -6.70 -6.52
N ARG A 9 5.04 -6.17 -5.37
CA ARG A 9 3.72 -6.36 -4.81
C ARG A 9 3.04 -5.03 -4.73
N VAL A 10 1.79 -5.00 -5.14
CA VAL A 10 1.01 -3.77 -5.17
C VAL A 10 -0.06 -3.87 -4.10
N VAL A 11 -0.15 -2.83 -3.28
CA VAL A 11 -1.23 -2.69 -2.33
C VAL A 11 -2.36 -1.98 -3.04
N VAL A 12 -3.54 -2.57 -3.05
CA VAL A 12 -4.68 -1.99 -3.74
C VAL A 12 -5.71 -1.52 -2.73
N ALA A 13 -6.54 -0.57 -3.16
CA ALA A 13 -7.60 -0.04 -2.33
C ALA A 13 -8.65 -1.11 -2.09
N PRO A 14 -9.03 -1.35 -0.83
CA PRO A 14 -10.07 -2.33 -0.52
C PRO A 14 -11.48 -1.79 -0.78
N ALA A 15 -11.61 -0.48 -0.94
CA ALA A 15 -12.90 0.15 -1.12
C ALA A 15 -12.73 1.48 -1.80
N ARG A 16 -13.82 2.03 -2.27
CA ARG A 16 -13.82 3.35 -2.88
C ARG A 16 -13.85 4.40 -1.78
N GLY A 17 -13.09 5.48 -1.98
CA GLY A 17 -13.11 6.59 -1.04
C GLY A 17 -11.88 7.45 -1.16
N THR A 18 -11.69 8.29 -0.15
CA THR A 18 -10.57 9.22 -0.08
C THR A 18 -9.45 8.61 0.74
N VAL A 19 -8.25 8.70 0.20
CA VAL A 19 -7.07 8.10 0.84
C VAL A 19 -6.54 9.00 1.93
N THR A 20 -6.27 8.42 3.08
CA THR A 20 -5.56 9.08 4.17
C THR A 20 -4.35 8.22 4.52
N PRO A 21 -3.18 8.53 4.01
CA PRO A 21 -1.98 7.74 4.33
C PRO A 21 -1.59 7.90 5.80
N ALA A 22 -0.94 6.89 6.33
CA ALA A 22 -0.52 6.90 7.73
C ALA A 22 0.83 7.58 7.95
N GLY A 23 1.39 8.15 6.90
CA GLY A 23 2.66 8.85 7.04
C GLY A 23 3.89 7.97 6.95
N VAL A 24 3.74 6.78 6.41
CA VAL A 24 4.87 5.87 6.23
C VAL A 24 5.73 6.36 5.09
N ALA A 25 7.00 6.54 5.34
CA ALA A 25 7.93 7.05 4.33
C ALA A 25 8.36 5.93 3.37
N GLU A 26 8.60 6.32 2.13
CA GLU A 26 9.21 5.39 1.18
C GLU A 26 10.57 4.95 1.70
N GLY A 27 10.88 3.69 1.48
CA GLY A 27 12.09 3.10 2.00
C GLY A 27 11.91 2.41 3.34
N THR A 28 10.75 2.52 3.96
CA THR A 28 10.49 1.93 5.26
C THR A 28 10.20 0.45 5.14
N ARG A 29 10.81 -0.34 6.02
CA ARG A 29 10.53 -1.75 6.12
C ARG A 29 9.19 -1.96 6.81
N LEU A 30 8.35 -2.80 6.21
CA LEU A 30 6.99 -3.01 6.67
C LEU A 30 6.76 -4.49 6.93
N PRO A 31 6.62 -4.88 8.18
CA PRO A 31 6.09 -6.22 8.46
C PRO A 31 4.64 -6.33 7.99
N ALA A 32 4.23 -7.52 7.64
CA ALA A 32 2.83 -7.76 7.28
C ALA A 32 1.94 -7.27 8.40
N GLY A 33 0.84 -6.63 8.04
CA GLY A 33 -0.08 -6.06 9.01
C GLY A 33 0.20 -4.64 9.41
N THR A 34 1.30 -4.04 8.93
CA THR A 34 1.63 -2.65 9.24
C THR A 34 0.57 -1.74 8.63
N PRO A 35 -0.02 -0.84 9.41
CA PRO A 35 -1.00 0.10 8.87
C PRO A 35 -0.36 1.05 7.88
N LEU A 36 -0.98 1.18 6.72
CA LEU A 36 -0.52 2.09 5.67
C LEU A 36 -1.41 3.31 5.55
N GLY A 37 -2.61 3.25 6.08
CA GLY A 37 -3.55 4.35 6.00
C GLY A 37 -4.96 3.85 6.01
N SER A 38 -5.86 4.67 5.50
CA SER A 38 -7.27 4.31 5.44
C SER A 38 -7.92 4.90 4.21
N ILE A 39 -9.05 4.31 3.84
CA ILE A 39 -9.90 4.82 2.77
C ILE A 39 -11.21 5.23 3.43
N ARG A 40 -11.57 6.49 3.29
CA ARG A 40 -12.76 7.03 3.95
C ARG A 40 -13.82 7.36 2.92
N SER A 41 -15.02 6.91 3.18
CA SER A 41 -16.19 7.28 2.41
C SER A 41 -17.25 7.80 3.36
N ARG A 42 -18.41 8.14 2.81
CA ARG A 42 -19.51 8.63 3.65
C ARG A 42 -19.97 7.59 4.67
N ARG A 43 -19.81 6.31 4.32
CA ARG A 43 -20.39 5.24 5.13
C ARG A 43 -19.41 4.59 6.05
N ALA A 44 -18.12 4.66 5.70
CA ALA A 44 -17.18 3.84 6.43
C ALA A 44 -15.77 4.35 6.24
N GLU A 45 -14.91 3.92 7.14
CA GLU A 45 -13.48 4.09 7.01
C GLU A 45 -12.88 2.70 7.06
N VAL A 46 -12.11 2.35 6.03
CA VAL A 46 -11.54 1.01 5.90
C VAL A 46 -10.04 1.13 6.01
N ASP A 47 -9.45 0.39 6.91
CA ASP A 47 -8.01 0.41 7.10
C ASP A 47 -7.31 -0.33 5.98
N VAL A 48 -6.15 0.19 5.59
CA VAL A 48 -5.28 -0.45 4.62
C VAL A 48 -4.01 -0.84 5.33
N SER A 49 -3.64 -2.10 5.20
CA SER A 49 -2.43 -2.62 5.83
C SER A 49 -1.58 -3.33 4.81
N ALA A 50 -0.28 -3.45 5.11
CA ALA A 50 0.60 -4.23 4.27
C ALA A 50 0.20 -5.69 4.38
N ALA A 51 -0.05 -6.33 3.24
CA ALA A 51 -0.44 -7.74 3.22
C ALA A 51 0.77 -8.67 3.34
N TYR A 52 1.96 -8.16 3.06
CA TYR A 52 3.19 -8.95 3.03
C TYR A 52 4.30 -8.17 3.70
N ASP A 53 5.29 -8.88 4.18
CA ASP A 53 6.53 -8.24 4.62
C ASP A 53 7.22 -7.64 3.40
N GLY A 54 7.77 -6.46 3.57
CA GLY A 54 8.48 -5.84 2.46
C GLY A 54 8.95 -4.45 2.80
N VAL A 55 9.38 -3.75 1.79
CA VAL A 55 9.84 -2.36 1.90
C VAL A 55 8.92 -1.52 1.03
N LEU A 56 8.44 -0.41 1.58
CA LEU A 56 7.61 0.51 0.81
C LEU A 56 8.49 1.17 -0.24
N ALA A 57 8.27 0.81 -1.48
CA ALA A 57 9.10 1.33 -2.57
C ALA A 57 8.57 2.66 -3.06
N GLU A 58 7.26 2.78 -3.18
CA GLU A 58 6.69 3.98 -3.78
C GLU A 58 5.22 4.10 -3.41
N TRP A 59 4.81 5.31 -3.05
CA TRP A 59 3.40 5.66 -2.96
C TRP A 59 2.90 6.02 -4.35
N LEU A 60 1.75 5.50 -4.72
CA LEU A 60 1.15 5.78 -6.03
C LEU A 60 0.01 6.77 -5.92
N VAL A 61 -0.35 7.16 -4.71
CA VAL A 61 -1.42 8.12 -4.44
C VAL A 61 -0.93 9.13 -3.42
N GLN A 62 -1.67 10.20 -3.30
CA GLN A 62 -1.39 11.25 -2.33
C GLN A 62 -2.55 11.37 -1.37
N ASP A 63 -2.29 12.02 -0.23
CA ASP A 63 -3.31 12.31 0.75
C ASP A 63 -4.45 13.07 0.07
N GLY A 64 -5.66 12.58 0.27
CA GLY A 64 -6.84 13.21 -0.29
C GLY A 64 -7.25 12.73 -1.66
N ASP A 65 -6.47 11.85 -2.28
CA ASP A 65 -6.84 11.29 -3.58
C ASP A 65 -8.08 10.43 -3.46
N LEU A 66 -8.93 10.51 -4.47
CA LEU A 66 -10.11 9.66 -4.57
C LEU A 66 -9.73 8.42 -5.37
N VAL A 67 -10.02 7.26 -4.81
CA VAL A 67 -9.70 5.98 -5.43
C VAL A 67 -10.93 5.09 -5.48
N ASP A 68 -10.90 4.13 -6.38
CA ASP A 68 -11.90 3.07 -6.44
C ASP A 68 -11.30 1.79 -5.87
N ALA A 69 -12.17 0.86 -5.51
CA ALA A 69 -11.72 -0.45 -5.06
C ALA A 69 -10.87 -1.08 -6.16
N GLY A 70 -9.71 -1.59 -5.76
CA GLY A 70 -8.78 -2.20 -6.69
C GLY A 70 -7.74 -1.27 -7.27
N ASP A 71 -7.87 0.04 -7.04
CA ASP A 71 -6.86 0.97 -7.54
C ASP A 71 -5.55 0.78 -6.78
N PRO A 72 -4.42 0.89 -7.46
CA PRO A 72 -3.12 0.72 -6.79
C PRO A 72 -2.84 1.91 -5.88
N LEU A 73 -2.39 1.61 -4.68
CA LEU A 73 -2.05 2.62 -3.68
C LEU A 73 -0.56 2.74 -3.46
N ALA A 74 0.15 1.64 -3.49
CA ALA A 74 1.58 1.63 -3.18
C ALA A 74 2.22 0.39 -3.74
N ARG A 75 3.51 0.47 -3.97
CA ARG A 75 4.32 -0.67 -4.37
C ARG A 75 5.22 -1.08 -3.24
N LEU A 76 5.31 -2.37 -3.04
CA LEU A 76 6.23 -2.94 -2.06
C LEU A 76 7.25 -3.82 -2.77
N TYR A 77 8.49 -3.74 -2.31
CA TYR A 77 9.48 -4.73 -2.65
C TYR A 77 9.36 -5.85 -1.65
N PRO A 78 9.36 -7.10 -2.09
CA PRO A 78 9.44 -8.19 -1.13
C PRO A 78 10.78 -8.13 -0.43
N GLU A 79 10.74 -8.41 0.85
CA GLU A 79 11.97 -8.45 1.61
C GLU A 79 12.68 -9.74 1.29
N VAL A 80 13.94 -9.63 0.88
CA VAL A 80 14.74 -10.79 0.58
C VAL A 80 15.66 -11.02 1.74
N SER A 81 15.57 -12.19 2.38
CA SER A 81 16.53 -12.53 3.41
C SER A 81 17.53 -13.53 2.87
N GLU A 82 18.74 -13.31 3.25
CA GLU A 82 19.83 -14.13 2.79
C GLU A 82 19.99 -15.35 3.67
#